data_1e15affe4c978e3b6b8d1adf3372d99c
#
_entry.id   1e15affe4c978e3b6b8d1adf3372d99c
#
_cell.length_a   1.000
_cell.length_b   1.000
_cell.length_c   1.000
_cell.angle_alpha   90.00
_cell.angle_beta   90.00
_cell.angle_gamma   90.00
#
_symmetry.space_group_name_H-M   'P 1'
#
loop_
_entity.id
_entity.type
_entity.pdbx_description
1 polymer ?
#
loop_
_entity_poly.entity_id
_entity_poly.type
_entity_poly.pdbx_seq_one_letter_code
_entity_poly.pdbx_strand_id
1 'polypeptide(L)'
;MKFYTACALKGNKVLVRGYNNGVRFTDTVTYKPSLYMRTDTPSKYKTLTGVNVGRIKFENLYEAREFLDQYRELEDCPIYGNTDFITQYIMETYASEVEYDLSKIKVAYLDLECETEGGFPNLDAPNERINLVTIRISGVNYVITMKPLNLPDCRVVLVASEKELIKKIFDILRQCDADILTGWNIKLFDMPYIMGRAKLFYEEKEIQAWMPFGFMKMRITNI
;
A
#
# COMPACT_ATOMS: atom_id res chain seq x y z
N MET A 1 -11.55 2.35 21.05
CA MET A 1 -10.23 2.62 20.40
C MET A 1 -10.39 2.57 18.90
N LYS A 2 -9.92 3.60 18.16
CA LYS A 2 -9.95 3.66 16.70
C LYS A 2 -8.53 3.88 16.18
N PHE A 3 -8.05 3.02 15.27
CA PHE A 3 -6.75 3.16 14.62
C PHE A 3 -6.81 2.74 13.15
N TYR A 4 -5.91 3.28 12.35
CA TYR A 4 -5.78 2.92 10.94
C TYR A 4 -4.68 1.86 10.74
N THR A 5 -4.83 1.00 9.75
CA THR A 5 -3.80 0.04 9.30
C THR A 5 -3.26 0.38 7.93
N ALA A 6 -4.04 1.09 7.10
CA ALA A 6 -3.61 1.57 5.80
C ALA A 6 -4.35 2.83 5.39
N CYS A 7 -3.64 3.75 4.73
CA CYS A 7 -4.18 4.92 4.05
C CYS A 7 -3.61 5.01 2.64
N ALA A 8 -4.43 5.35 1.66
CA ALA A 8 -4.02 5.51 0.27
C ALA A 8 -4.80 6.61 -0.43
N LEU A 9 -4.22 7.22 -1.47
CA LEU A 9 -4.92 8.18 -2.34
C LEU A 9 -5.38 7.49 -3.61
N LYS A 10 -6.68 7.60 -3.92
CA LYS A 10 -7.28 7.19 -5.20
C LYS A 10 -8.04 8.36 -5.79
N GLY A 11 -7.48 8.97 -6.84
CA GLY A 11 -8.03 10.20 -7.42
C GLY A 11 -8.14 11.30 -6.37
N ASN A 12 -9.36 11.77 -6.12
CA ASN A 12 -9.67 12.86 -5.19
C ASN A 12 -10.13 12.38 -3.79
N LYS A 13 -9.87 11.11 -3.45
CA LYS A 13 -10.32 10.49 -2.20
C LYS A 13 -9.16 9.91 -1.41
N VAL A 14 -9.27 9.94 -0.09
CA VAL A 14 -8.45 9.16 0.83
C VAL A 14 -9.18 7.86 1.14
N LEU A 15 -8.55 6.73 0.88
CA LEU A 15 -9.02 5.41 1.27
C LEU A 15 -8.35 5.05 2.59
N VAL A 16 -9.13 4.60 3.56
CA VAL A 16 -8.64 4.28 4.91
C VAL A 16 -9.14 2.90 5.32
N ARG A 17 -8.24 2.07 5.80
CA ARG A 17 -8.57 0.83 6.51
C ARG A 17 -8.10 0.91 7.94
N GLY A 18 -8.80 0.22 8.83
CA GLY A 18 -8.42 0.18 10.23
C GLY A 18 -9.42 -0.57 11.09
N TYR A 19 -9.36 -0.29 12.38
CA TYR A 19 -10.27 -0.86 13.37
C TYR A 19 -10.91 0.23 14.22
N ASN A 20 -12.18 0.04 14.54
CA ASN A 20 -12.92 0.85 15.50
C ASN A 20 -13.58 -0.08 16.50
N ASN A 21 -13.16 0.01 17.77
CA ASN A 21 -13.60 -0.88 18.86
C ASN A 21 -13.51 -2.37 18.48
N GLY A 22 -12.39 -2.77 17.87
CA GLY A 22 -12.11 -4.13 17.45
C GLY A 22 -12.82 -4.59 16.16
N VAL A 23 -13.68 -3.77 15.57
CA VAL A 23 -14.37 -4.04 14.30
C VAL A 23 -13.60 -3.38 13.15
N ARG A 24 -13.29 -4.16 12.11
CA ARG A 24 -12.63 -3.65 10.90
C ARG A 24 -13.55 -2.69 10.15
N PHE A 25 -12.98 -1.61 9.65
CA PHE A 25 -13.64 -0.69 8.73
C PHE A 25 -12.78 -0.44 7.48
N THR A 26 -13.44 -0.05 6.40
CA THR A 26 -12.83 0.51 5.19
C THR A 26 -13.68 1.68 4.74
N ASP A 27 -13.10 2.87 4.76
CA ASP A 27 -13.78 4.13 4.46
C ASP A 27 -13.16 4.82 3.24
N THR A 28 -13.99 5.60 2.56
CA THR A 28 -13.58 6.50 1.48
C THR A 28 -13.93 7.93 1.87
N VAL A 29 -12.91 8.75 2.11
CA VAL A 29 -13.08 10.09 2.68
C VAL A 29 -12.76 11.17 1.65
N THR A 30 -13.59 12.21 1.56
CA THR A 30 -13.22 13.46 0.90
C THR A 30 -12.43 14.29 1.89
N TYR A 31 -11.15 14.48 1.60
CA TYR A 31 -10.26 15.24 2.46
C TYR A 31 -10.07 16.66 1.90
N LYS A 32 -10.08 17.64 2.80
CA LYS A 32 -9.88 19.06 2.51
C LYS A 32 -8.50 19.49 3.02
N PRO A 33 -7.45 19.40 2.20
CA PRO A 33 -6.08 19.67 2.65
C PRO A 33 -5.86 21.16 2.89
N SER A 34 -4.76 21.46 3.57
CA SER A 34 -4.30 22.83 3.82
C SER A 34 -2.85 22.99 3.45
N LEU A 35 -2.52 24.13 2.84
CA LEU A 35 -1.15 24.57 2.59
C LEU A 35 -0.98 25.96 3.20
N TYR A 36 0.25 26.45 3.21
CA TYR A 36 0.56 27.74 3.81
C TYR A 36 1.46 28.55 2.87
N MET A 37 1.22 29.84 2.81
CA MET A 37 2.08 30.79 2.10
C MET A 37 2.47 31.93 3.02
N ARG A 38 3.60 32.59 2.71
CA ARG A 38 4.04 33.78 3.43
C ARG A 38 2.93 34.83 3.45
N THR A 39 2.79 35.50 4.59
CA THR A 39 1.87 36.63 4.76
C THR A 39 2.55 37.72 5.55
N ASP A 40 2.27 38.97 5.20
CA ASP A 40 2.76 40.16 5.94
C ASP A 40 1.86 40.50 7.13
N THR A 41 0.67 39.89 7.21
CA THR A 41 -0.24 40.06 8.35
C THR A 41 0.16 39.15 9.50
N PRO A 42 -0.05 39.60 10.77
CA PRO A 42 0.15 38.72 11.92
C PRO A 42 -0.64 37.43 11.80
N SER A 43 0.02 36.32 12.00
CA SER A 43 -0.57 34.99 11.93
C SER A 43 -0.20 34.12 13.11
N LYS A 44 -1.12 33.26 13.53
CA LYS A 44 -0.84 32.22 14.53
C LYS A 44 0.08 31.09 13.99
N TYR A 45 0.24 31.02 12.67
CA TYR A 45 1.11 30.05 12.02
C TYR A 45 2.42 30.71 11.63
N LYS A 46 3.52 30.04 11.94
CA LYS A 46 4.87 30.48 11.60
C LYS A 46 5.68 29.32 11.05
N THR A 47 6.65 29.63 10.19
CA THR A 47 7.69 28.67 9.82
C THR A 47 8.60 28.39 11.01
N LEU A 48 9.47 27.39 10.90
CA LEU A 48 10.50 27.10 11.90
C LEU A 48 11.47 28.27 12.11
N THR A 49 11.61 29.14 11.10
CA THR A 49 12.44 30.35 11.15
C THR A 49 11.68 31.60 11.64
N GLY A 50 10.42 31.45 12.04
CA GLY A 50 9.61 32.54 12.60
C GLY A 50 8.86 33.41 11.58
N VAL A 51 8.91 33.10 10.28
CA VAL A 51 8.17 33.83 9.24
C VAL A 51 6.68 33.55 9.38
N ASN A 52 5.85 34.62 9.33
CA ASN A 52 4.40 34.46 9.36
C ASN A 52 3.90 33.82 8.07
N VAL A 53 3.01 32.82 8.22
CA VAL A 53 2.35 32.15 7.09
C VAL A 53 0.85 32.11 7.27
N GLY A 54 0.11 32.34 6.18
CA GLY A 54 -1.35 32.22 6.13
C GLY A 54 -1.77 30.84 5.67
N ARG A 55 -2.78 30.26 6.31
CA ARG A 55 -3.36 28.96 5.94
C ARG A 55 -4.29 29.14 4.74
N ILE A 56 -4.09 28.32 3.71
CA ILE A 56 -4.97 28.15 2.56
C ILE A 56 -5.63 26.79 2.69
N LYS A 57 -6.96 26.73 2.75
CA LYS A 57 -7.73 25.50 2.83
C LYS A 57 -8.40 25.24 1.49
N PHE A 58 -8.25 24.01 0.98
CA PHE A 58 -8.83 23.58 -0.28
C PHE A 58 -10.07 22.74 -0.05
N GLU A 59 -11.02 22.77 -0.99
CA GLU A 59 -12.23 21.97 -0.91
C GLU A 59 -11.97 20.48 -1.20
N ASN A 60 -10.87 20.17 -1.88
CA ASN A 60 -10.52 18.80 -2.22
C ASN A 60 -9.04 18.68 -2.60
N LEU A 61 -8.59 17.42 -2.81
CA LEU A 61 -7.21 17.10 -3.17
C LEU A 61 -6.80 17.58 -4.57
N TYR A 62 -7.74 17.69 -5.48
CA TYR A 62 -7.47 18.14 -6.85
C TYR A 62 -7.04 19.60 -6.86
N GLU A 63 -7.84 20.47 -6.24
CA GLU A 63 -7.51 21.91 -6.12
C GLU A 63 -6.15 22.14 -5.46
N ALA A 64 -5.85 21.38 -4.40
CA ALA A 64 -4.55 21.50 -3.72
C ALA A 64 -3.37 21.07 -4.61
N ARG A 65 -3.56 20.05 -5.47
CA ARG A 65 -2.53 19.63 -6.43
C ARG A 65 -2.34 20.65 -7.53
N GLU A 66 -3.43 21.16 -8.12
CA GLU A 66 -3.35 22.23 -9.12
C GLU A 66 -2.62 23.46 -8.55
N PHE A 67 -2.94 23.83 -7.33
CA PHE A 67 -2.26 24.92 -6.64
C PHE A 67 -0.76 24.63 -6.49
N LEU A 68 -0.38 23.41 -6.04
CA LEU A 68 1.02 23.02 -5.94
C LEU A 68 1.74 23.08 -7.28
N ASP A 69 1.12 22.57 -8.34
CA ASP A 69 1.72 22.53 -9.68
C ASP A 69 1.88 23.95 -10.26
N GLN A 70 0.94 24.86 -9.97
CA GLN A 70 1.00 26.25 -10.41
C GLN A 70 2.11 27.05 -9.71
N TYR A 71 2.34 26.83 -8.42
CA TYR A 71 3.24 27.65 -7.60
C TYR A 71 4.57 26.98 -7.27
N ARG A 72 4.77 25.70 -7.59
CA ARG A 72 5.99 24.94 -7.25
C ARG A 72 7.27 25.56 -7.83
N GLU A 73 7.21 26.15 -9.01
CA GLU A 73 8.37 26.68 -9.71
C GLU A 73 8.60 28.18 -9.44
N LEU A 74 7.76 28.81 -8.63
CA LEU A 74 7.89 30.24 -8.31
C LEU A 74 8.80 30.41 -7.08
N GLU A 75 10.03 30.86 -7.29
CA GLU A 75 11.04 31.08 -6.25
C GLU A 75 10.58 32.09 -5.19
N ASP A 76 9.84 33.12 -5.61
CA ASP A 76 9.36 34.20 -4.72
C ASP A 76 8.11 33.83 -3.92
N CYS A 77 7.50 32.68 -4.18
CA CYS A 77 6.24 32.25 -3.54
C CYS A 77 6.36 30.86 -2.92
N PRO A 78 7.22 30.67 -1.92
CA PRO A 78 7.40 29.34 -1.32
C PRO A 78 6.12 28.85 -0.64
N ILE A 79 5.75 27.60 -0.94
CA ILE A 79 4.63 26.90 -0.30
C ILE A 79 5.18 26.12 0.91
N TYR A 80 4.53 26.30 2.03
CA TYR A 80 4.84 25.63 3.28
C TYR A 80 3.76 24.61 3.65
N GLY A 81 4.09 23.69 4.54
CA GLY A 81 3.22 22.62 5.00
C GLY A 81 3.58 21.28 4.40
N ASN A 82 2.87 20.26 4.81
CA ASN A 82 3.11 18.89 4.33
C ASN A 82 2.36 18.66 3.01
N THR A 83 3.08 18.44 1.92
CA THR A 83 2.50 18.16 0.60
C THR A 83 2.16 16.68 0.39
N ASP A 84 2.55 15.80 1.32
CA ASP A 84 2.00 14.45 1.39
C ASP A 84 0.63 14.50 2.10
N PHE A 85 -0.42 14.52 1.31
CA PHE A 85 -1.79 14.64 1.80
C PHE A 85 -2.29 13.41 2.56
N ILE A 86 -1.64 12.23 2.43
CA ILE A 86 -1.91 11.08 3.31
C ILE A 86 -1.42 11.40 4.71
N THR A 87 -0.17 11.83 4.83
CA THR A 87 0.42 12.21 6.11
C THR A 87 -0.36 13.36 6.76
N GLN A 88 -0.76 14.37 5.97
CA GLN A 88 -1.57 15.48 6.48
C GLN A 88 -2.92 15.00 7.01
N TYR A 89 -3.61 14.12 6.26
CA TYR A 89 -4.87 13.51 6.70
C TYR A 89 -4.71 12.71 8.00
N ILE A 90 -3.65 11.91 8.10
CA ILE A 90 -3.38 11.11 9.30
C ILE A 90 -3.14 12.02 10.50
N MET A 91 -2.29 13.03 10.35
CA MET A 91 -1.98 14.00 11.43
C MET A 91 -3.22 14.77 11.90
N GLU A 92 -4.12 15.16 11.00
CA GLU A 92 -5.33 15.90 11.36
C GLU A 92 -6.44 15.00 11.92
N THR A 93 -6.53 13.74 11.45
CA THR A 93 -7.60 12.82 11.88
C THR A 93 -7.25 12.07 13.16
N TYR A 94 -5.96 11.78 13.35
CA TYR A 94 -5.41 11.05 14.48
C TYR A 94 -4.41 11.94 15.24
N ALA A 95 -4.86 13.13 15.60
CA ALA A 95 -4.02 14.19 16.21
C ALA A 95 -3.48 13.85 17.61
N SER A 96 -4.05 12.86 18.29
CA SER A 96 -3.56 12.29 19.54
C SER A 96 -2.71 11.05 19.28
N GLU A 97 -2.04 10.57 20.31
CA GLU A 97 -1.35 9.28 20.26
C GLU A 97 -2.32 8.17 19.85
N VAL A 98 -1.93 7.39 18.85
CA VAL A 98 -2.73 6.27 18.34
C VAL A 98 -2.28 4.99 19.03
N GLU A 99 -3.13 4.46 19.87
CA GLU A 99 -2.90 3.13 20.45
C GLU A 99 -3.34 2.06 19.46
N TYR A 100 -2.40 1.20 19.06
CA TYR A 100 -2.65 0.07 18.16
C TYR A 100 -2.90 -1.21 18.95
N ASP A 101 -4.03 -1.84 18.71
CA ASP A 101 -4.28 -3.20 19.18
C ASP A 101 -3.62 -4.20 18.20
N LEU A 102 -2.39 -4.60 18.51
CA LEU A 102 -1.59 -5.50 17.67
C LEU A 102 -2.27 -6.88 17.51
N SER A 103 -3.12 -7.30 18.44
CA SER A 103 -3.86 -8.56 18.34
C SER A 103 -4.85 -8.60 17.18
N LYS A 104 -5.26 -7.45 16.68
CA LYS A 104 -6.18 -7.29 15.55
C LYS A 104 -5.46 -7.22 14.21
N ILE A 105 -4.22 -6.78 14.20
CA ILE A 105 -3.44 -6.60 12.97
C ILE A 105 -3.02 -7.96 12.42
N LYS A 106 -3.48 -8.27 11.22
CA LYS A 106 -3.15 -9.54 10.55
C LYS A 106 -1.93 -9.36 9.65
N VAL A 107 -0.84 -10.01 10.03
CA VAL A 107 0.40 -10.02 9.25
C VAL A 107 0.48 -11.30 8.45
N ALA A 108 0.64 -11.17 7.13
CA ALA A 108 0.94 -12.26 6.22
C ALA A 108 2.43 -12.25 5.88
N TYR A 109 3.08 -13.38 6.07
CA TYR A 109 4.45 -13.63 5.63
C TYR A 109 4.38 -14.41 4.32
N LEU A 110 5.07 -13.95 3.29
CA LEU A 110 5.10 -14.57 1.97
C LEU A 110 6.53 -14.81 1.53
N ASP A 111 6.74 -15.93 0.88
CA ASP A 111 7.98 -16.31 0.23
C ASP A 111 7.66 -17.13 -1.03
N LEU A 112 8.49 -17.04 -2.07
CA LEU A 112 8.28 -17.73 -3.34
C LEU A 112 9.53 -18.49 -3.79
N GLU A 113 9.29 -19.58 -4.54
CA GLU A 113 10.31 -20.38 -5.19
C GLU A 113 10.06 -20.43 -6.70
N CYS A 114 11.11 -20.17 -7.49
CA CYS A 114 11.08 -20.18 -8.94
C CYS A 114 11.86 -21.36 -9.51
N GLU A 115 11.59 -21.71 -10.76
CA GLU A 115 12.51 -22.50 -11.57
C GLU A 115 13.83 -21.71 -11.75
N THR A 116 14.96 -22.43 -11.85
CA THR A 116 16.29 -21.82 -11.95
C THR A 116 17.10 -22.40 -13.13
N GLU A 117 16.42 -23.00 -14.10
CA GLU A 117 17.08 -23.62 -15.26
C GLU A 117 17.85 -22.59 -16.11
N GLY A 118 17.33 -21.35 -16.20
CA GLY A 118 17.94 -20.22 -16.91
C GLY A 118 18.85 -19.35 -16.04
N GLY A 119 19.05 -19.68 -14.75
CA GLY A 119 19.80 -18.90 -13.79
C GLY A 119 18.92 -18.24 -12.72
N PHE A 120 19.42 -17.20 -12.07
CA PHE A 120 18.63 -16.47 -11.05
C PHE A 120 17.50 -15.66 -11.71
N PRO A 121 16.26 -15.72 -11.17
CA PRO A 121 15.13 -15.01 -11.74
C PRO A 121 15.35 -13.52 -11.90
N ASN A 122 15.05 -12.97 -13.08
CA ASN A 122 15.23 -11.58 -13.43
C ASN A 122 13.89 -10.81 -13.35
N LEU A 123 13.88 -9.68 -12.68
CA LEU A 123 12.67 -8.83 -12.54
C LEU A 123 12.28 -8.13 -13.84
N ASP A 124 13.26 -7.71 -14.64
CA ASP A 124 13.01 -7.01 -15.91
C ASP A 124 12.49 -7.95 -17.01
N ALA A 125 12.83 -9.24 -16.90
CA ALA A 125 12.36 -10.30 -17.77
C ALA A 125 12.02 -11.54 -16.94
N PRO A 126 10.83 -11.58 -16.28
CA PRO A 126 10.47 -12.67 -15.39
C PRO A 126 10.07 -13.91 -16.19
N ASN A 127 11.07 -14.64 -16.70
CA ASN A 127 10.88 -15.82 -17.56
C ASN A 127 10.70 -17.12 -16.75
N GLU A 128 11.36 -17.21 -15.59
CA GLU A 128 11.31 -18.42 -14.77
C GLU A 128 9.95 -18.58 -14.07
N ARG A 129 9.40 -19.79 -14.15
CA ARG A 129 8.07 -20.07 -13.59
C ARG A 129 8.11 -20.13 -12.07
N ILE A 130 7.10 -19.55 -11.41
CA ILE A 130 6.88 -19.74 -9.98
C ILE A 130 6.39 -21.15 -9.73
N ASN A 131 7.13 -21.92 -8.93
CA ASN A 131 6.82 -23.33 -8.64
C ASN A 131 6.01 -23.50 -7.35
N LEU A 132 6.31 -22.68 -6.37
CA LEU A 132 5.75 -22.77 -5.02
C LEU A 132 5.70 -21.40 -4.39
N VAL A 133 4.64 -21.15 -3.62
CA VAL A 133 4.54 -19.97 -2.75
C VAL A 133 4.07 -20.40 -1.38
N THR A 134 4.72 -19.90 -0.35
CA THR A 134 4.29 -20.06 1.03
C THR A 134 3.66 -18.78 1.55
N ILE A 135 2.56 -18.91 2.30
CA ILE A 135 1.92 -17.79 3.00
C ILE A 135 1.61 -18.25 4.41
N ARG A 136 2.19 -17.55 5.40
CA ARG A 136 1.83 -17.74 6.81
C ARG A 136 1.01 -16.57 7.30
N ILE A 137 -0.20 -16.83 7.76
CA ILE A 137 -1.09 -15.80 8.32
C ILE A 137 -2.00 -16.39 9.39
N SER A 138 -2.19 -15.66 10.49
CA SER A 138 -3.05 -16.06 11.62
C SER A 138 -2.76 -17.48 12.14
N GLY A 139 -1.47 -17.85 12.20
CA GLY A 139 -1.04 -19.17 12.67
C GLY A 139 -1.20 -20.32 11.66
N VAL A 140 -1.72 -20.06 10.46
CA VAL A 140 -1.89 -21.07 9.39
C VAL A 140 -0.79 -20.90 8.35
N ASN A 141 -0.13 -22.02 7.97
CA ASN A 141 0.81 -22.07 6.88
C ASN A 141 0.10 -22.61 5.63
N TYR A 142 0.03 -21.79 4.58
CA TYR A 142 -0.43 -22.21 3.25
C TYR A 142 0.77 -22.48 2.37
N VAL A 143 0.72 -23.58 1.60
CA VAL A 143 1.71 -23.91 0.56
C VAL A 143 0.95 -24.10 -0.74
N ILE A 144 1.13 -23.18 -1.67
CA ILE A 144 0.49 -23.22 -2.99
C ILE A 144 1.50 -23.81 -3.96
N THR A 145 1.16 -24.88 -4.64
CA THR A 145 2.11 -25.63 -5.48
C THR A 145 1.39 -26.36 -6.62
N MET A 146 2.12 -26.66 -7.69
CA MET A 146 1.66 -27.49 -8.80
C MET A 146 2.05 -28.97 -8.63
N LYS A 147 2.86 -29.29 -7.61
CA LYS A 147 3.28 -30.67 -7.33
C LYS A 147 2.68 -31.13 -6.00
N PRO A 148 2.19 -32.38 -5.91
CA PRO A 148 1.70 -32.91 -4.67
C PRO A 148 2.80 -32.92 -3.58
N LEU A 149 2.48 -32.36 -2.42
CA LEU A 149 3.34 -32.34 -1.23
C LEU A 149 2.55 -32.86 -0.04
N ASN A 150 3.22 -33.61 0.84
CA ASN A 150 2.65 -34.05 2.11
C ASN A 150 3.36 -33.31 3.25
N LEU A 151 2.74 -32.26 3.76
CA LEU A 151 3.25 -31.41 4.84
C LEU A 151 2.18 -31.34 5.94
N PRO A 152 2.34 -32.11 7.04
CA PRO A 152 1.27 -32.29 8.04
C PRO A 152 0.84 -30.99 8.72
N ASP A 153 1.75 -30.02 8.89
CA ASP A 153 1.48 -28.74 9.57
C ASP A 153 1.12 -27.60 8.60
N CYS A 154 0.84 -27.93 7.33
CA CYS A 154 0.55 -26.95 6.29
C CYS A 154 -0.77 -27.26 5.59
N ARG A 155 -1.46 -26.23 5.15
CA ARG A 155 -2.56 -26.33 4.17
C ARG A 155 -1.97 -26.30 2.77
N VAL A 156 -1.74 -27.48 2.19
CA VAL A 156 -1.27 -27.61 0.83
C VAL A 156 -2.44 -27.35 -0.13
N VAL A 157 -2.24 -26.39 -1.01
CA VAL A 157 -3.18 -26.00 -2.06
C VAL A 157 -2.58 -26.40 -3.40
N LEU A 158 -3.05 -27.53 -3.93
CA LEU A 158 -2.64 -28.03 -5.24
C LEU A 158 -3.39 -27.27 -6.33
N VAL A 159 -2.67 -26.75 -7.31
CA VAL A 159 -3.21 -26.04 -8.49
C VAL A 159 -2.68 -26.66 -9.77
N ALA A 160 -3.41 -26.50 -10.87
CA ALA A 160 -3.06 -27.13 -12.14
C ALA A 160 -2.03 -26.32 -12.96
N SER A 161 -1.87 -25.02 -12.66
CA SER A 161 -1.02 -24.13 -13.46
C SER A 161 -0.46 -22.97 -12.63
N GLU A 162 0.62 -22.34 -13.11
CA GLU A 162 1.16 -21.12 -12.54
C GLU A 162 0.13 -19.97 -12.56
N LYS A 163 -0.69 -19.89 -13.60
CA LYS A 163 -1.80 -18.94 -13.67
C LYS A 163 -2.71 -19.06 -12.46
N GLU A 164 -3.12 -20.29 -12.13
CA GLU A 164 -3.93 -20.55 -10.94
C GLU A 164 -3.17 -20.30 -9.63
N LEU A 165 -1.87 -20.64 -9.60
CA LEU A 165 -1.02 -20.39 -8.43
C LEU A 165 -1.01 -18.92 -8.08
N ILE A 166 -0.74 -18.05 -9.05
CA ILE A 166 -0.71 -16.59 -8.85
C ILE A 166 -2.07 -16.09 -8.37
N LYS A 167 -3.16 -16.50 -9.00
CA LYS A 167 -4.51 -16.12 -8.58
C LYS A 167 -4.80 -16.54 -7.14
N LYS A 168 -4.37 -17.74 -6.75
CA LYS A 168 -4.58 -18.31 -5.42
C LYS A 168 -3.84 -17.54 -4.32
N ILE A 169 -2.66 -16.95 -4.60
CA ILE A 169 -1.95 -16.06 -3.67
C ILE A 169 -2.89 -14.93 -3.21
N PHE A 170 -3.45 -14.20 -4.18
CA PHE A 170 -4.30 -13.05 -3.89
C PHE A 170 -5.65 -13.45 -3.27
N ASP A 171 -6.19 -14.61 -3.65
CA ASP A 171 -7.42 -15.14 -3.06
C ASP A 171 -7.22 -15.45 -1.57
N ILE A 172 -6.10 -16.07 -1.18
CA ILE A 172 -5.78 -16.35 0.22
C ILE A 172 -5.56 -15.04 0.99
N LEU A 173 -4.76 -14.13 0.47
CA LEU A 173 -4.50 -12.83 1.11
C LEU A 173 -5.79 -12.05 1.34
N ARG A 174 -6.70 -12.04 0.36
CA ARG A 174 -7.98 -11.37 0.43
C ARG A 174 -8.95 -12.08 1.39
N GLN A 175 -9.01 -13.42 1.34
CA GLN A 175 -9.87 -14.21 2.23
C GLN A 175 -9.45 -14.09 3.69
N CYS A 176 -8.15 -14.09 3.95
CA CYS A 176 -7.60 -13.90 5.30
C CYS A 176 -7.64 -12.44 5.74
N ASP A 177 -7.85 -11.51 4.80
CA ASP A 177 -7.97 -10.08 5.03
C ASP A 177 -6.74 -9.51 5.77
N ALA A 178 -5.55 -9.74 5.17
CA ALA A 178 -4.26 -9.28 5.70
C ALA A 178 -4.18 -7.76 5.76
N ASP A 179 -3.62 -7.22 6.83
CA ASP A 179 -3.29 -5.79 6.98
C ASP A 179 -1.90 -5.47 6.47
N ILE A 180 -0.97 -6.37 6.74
CA ILE A 180 0.44 -6.24 6.39
C ILE A 180 0.86 -7.48 5.61
N LEU A 181 1.51 -7.28 4.48
CA LEU A 181 2.21 -8.31 3.74
C LEU A 181 3.71 -8.08 3.89
N THR A 182 4.44 -9.08 4.37
CA THR A 182 5.87 -9.02 4.62
C THR A 182 6.57 -10.33 4.22
N GLY A 183 7.88 -10.30 4.10
CA GLY A 183 8.76 -11.41 3.76
C GLY A 183 10.18 -10.93 3.63
N TRP A 184 11.13 -11.84 3.46
CA TRP A 184 12.50 -11.47 3.16
C TRP A 184 12.55 -10.86 1.76
N ASN A 185 13.01 -9.62 1.65
CA ASN A 185 13.13 -8.89 0.39
C ASN A 185 11.83 -8.75 -0.46
N ILE A 186 10.68 -9.00 0.12
CA ILE A 186 9.37 -9.08 -0.57
C ILE A 186 9.06 -7.86 -1.45
N LYS A 187 9.48 -6.66 -1.00
CA LYS A 187 9.24 -5.41 -1.73
C LYS A 187 10.12 -5.27 -2.97
N LEU A 188 11.34 -5.80 -2.93
CA LEU A 188 12.34 -5.65 -3.99
C LEU A 188 12.39 -6.86 -4.93
N PHE A 189 11.88 -8.01 -4.50
CA PHE A 189 11.91 -9.22 -5.32
C PHE A 189 10.55 -9.90 -5.44
N ASP A 190 10.00 -10.52 -4.37
CA ASP A 190 8.84 -11.42 -4.50
C ASP A 190 7.62 -10.75 -5.13
N MET A 191 7.18 -9.61 -4.57
CA MET A 191 5.99 -8.94 -5.12
C MET A 191 6.20 -8.40 -6.53
N PRO A 192 7.32 -7.71 -6.87
CA PRO A 192 7.61 -7.35 -8.26
C PRO A 192 7.62 -8.56 -9.21
N TYR A 193 8.21 -9.69 -8.78
CA TYR A 193 8.27 -10.90 -9.58
C TYR A 193 6.89 -11.52 -9.82
N ILE A 194 6.10 -11.72 -8.74
CA ILE A 194 4.71 -12.18 -8.83
C ILE A 194 3.89 -11.28 -9.77
N MET A 195 4.06 -9.97 -9.67
CA MET A 195 3.34 -9.02 -10.52
C MET A 195 3.80 -9.07 -11.98
N GLY A 196 5.10 -9.24 -12.24
CA GLY A 196 5.65 -9.46 -13.57
C GLY A 196 5.06 -10.73 -14.21
N ARG A 197 5.06 -11.83 -13.47
CA ARG A 197 4.47 -13.11 -13.92
C ARG A 197 2.95 -13.01 -14.11
N ALA A 198 2.25 -12.29 -13.20
CA ALA A 198 0.80 -12.11 -13.30
C ALA A 198 0.38 -11.43 -14.62
N LYS A 199 1.14 -10.45 -15.09
CA LYS A 199 0.89 -9.74 -16.36
C LYS A 199 0.99 -10.63 -17.61
N LEU A 200 1.63 -11.78 -17.51
CA LEU A 200 1.68 -12.75 -18.61
C LEU A 200 0.35 -13.53 -18.79
N PHE A 201 -0.48 -13.56 -17.74
CA PHE A 201 -1.70 -14.38 -17.70
C PHE A 201 -2.99 -13.59 -17.54
N TYR A 202 -2.91 -12.36 -17.04
CA TYR A 202 -4.06 -11.56 -16.61
C TYR A 202 -3.93 -10.13 -17.08
N GLU A 203 -5.05 -9.51 -17.38
CA GLU A 203 -5.11 -8.08 -17.69
C GLU A 203 -4.92 -7.23 -16.42
N GLU A 204 -4.41 -6.03 -16.59
CA GLU A 204 -4.13 -5.13 -15.47
C GLU A 204 -5.36 -4.82 -14.62
N LYS A 205 -6.54 -4.71 -15.22
CA LYS A 205 -7.82 -4.51 -14.52
C LYS A 205 -8.16 -5.67 -13.59
N GLU A 206 -7.89 -6.91 -14.02
CA GLU A 206 -8.11 -8.11 -13.21
C GLU A 206 -7.17 -8.12 -12.00
N ILE A 207 -5.88 -7.83 -12.24
CA ILE A 207 -4.87 -7.78 -11.19
C ILE A 207 -5.22 -6.68 -10.16
N GLN A 208 -5.61 -5.50 -10.63
CA GLN A 208 -6.03 -4.41 -9.75
C GLN A 208 -7.23 -4.77 -8.87
N ALA A 209 -8.20 -5.54 -9.40
CA ALA A 209 -9.37 -5.97 -8.65
C ALA A 209 -9.05 -6.93 -7.48
N TRP A 210 -7.87 -7.55 -7.47
CA TRP A 210 -7.42 -8.40 -6.36
C TRP A 210 -6.87 -7.59 -5.19
N MET A 211 -6.49 -6.32 -5.40
CA MET A 211 -5.90 -5.47 -4.38
C MET A 211 -6.95 -4.95 -3.38
N PRO A 212 -6.57 -4.70 -2.12
CA PRO A 212 -7.50 -4.30 -1.06
C PRO A 212 -8.38 -3.09 -1.39
N PHE A 213 -7.86 -2.12 -2.15
CA PHE A 213 -8.60 -0.92 -2.56
C PHE A 213 -8.97 -0.93 -4.05
N GLY A 214 -8.84 -2.08 -4.74
CA GLY A 214 -9.06 -2.17 -6.18
C GLY A 214 -8.06 -1.34 -6.99
N PHE A 215 -6.87 -1.11 -6.47
CA PHE A 215 -5.73 -0.54 -7.20
C PHE A 215 -4.41 -0.87 -6.51
N MET A 216 -3.34 -0.81 -7.28
CA MET A 216 -1.97 -0.97 -6.81
C MET A 216 -1.15 0.24 -7.25
N LYS A 217 -0.30 0.73 -6.36
CA LYS A 217 0.70 1.75 -6.67
C LYS A 217 2.08 1.19 -6.38
N MET A 218 2.84 0.92 -7.43
CA MET A 218 4.26 0.60 -7.30
C MET A 218 5.06 1.91 -7.27
N ARG A 219 5.93 2.07 -6.28
CA ARG A 219 6.96 3.10 -6.28
C ARG A 219 8.28 2.42 -6.58
N ILE A 220 8.90 2.77 -7.68
CA ILE A 220 10.31 2.45 -7.95
C ILE A 220 11.11 3.48 -7.15
N THR A 221 11.76 3.05 -6.10
CA THR A 221 12.77 3.85 -5.39
C THR A 221 14.11 3.44 -5.95
N ASN A 222 14.74 4.30 -6.74
CA ASN A 222 16.15 4.14 -7.03
C ASN A 222 16.89 4.29 -5.69
N ILE A 223 17.54 3.23 -5.26
CA ILE A 223 18.44 3.20 -4.10
C ILE A 223 19.82 3.62 -4.57
#